data_2d47068b5a48830632beebcb96a1531e
#
_entry.id   2d47068b5a48830632beebcb96a1531e
#
_cell.length_a   1.000
_cell.length_b   1.000
_cell.length_c   1.000
_cell.angle_alpha   90.00
_cell.angle_beta   90.00
_cell.angle_gamma   90.00
#
_symmetry.space_group_name_H-M   'P 1'
#
loop_
_entity.id
_entity.type
_entity.pdbx_description
1 polymer ?
#
loop_
_entity_poly.entity_id
_entity_poly.type
_entity_poly.pdbx_seq_one_letter_code
_entity_poly.pdbx_strand_id
1 'polypeptide(L)'
;MFSDQSMQASRQTPTQSPTQSPVQSPMQTTVADVISFEGVGLHSGRFVRVSIHPAPANTGILFRRVDVTENQQTIAARPDTVRQARLCTRIVNDDGVGLETVEHIMAAFAGLGVDNAVVDIDGGEAPILDGSSLPVVEAINRVGLRQLGSRRRVLVVTSPVSVEHAGGWAKLEPCDRLEIDAEIDFDDAAIGRQRFLYRHGTGTFERELAAARTFCMMRDVAAMQNAGLALGGSLNNAVVVENGVVLNDGGLRMEREFVRHKILDCLGDLYLLGMTMRGRMTASRPGHAMCAKLINTLWDSPASFNIIEDGAGVEHSDGYTLPEVAAAAV
;
A
#
# COMPACT_ATOMS: atom_id res chain seq x y z
N MET A 1 -62.26 48.76 -4.31
CA MET A 1 -62.12 47.40 -3.82
C MET A 1 -61.15 46.72 -4.75
N PHE A 2 -59.91 46.79 -4.40
CA PHE A 2 -58.79 46.28 -5.24
C PHE A 2 -58.27 45.04 -4.58
N SER A 3 -58.30 43.93 -5.31
CA SER A 3 -57.72 42.64 -4.93
C SER A 3 -56.22 42.61 -5.32
N ASP A 4 -55.38 42.45 -4.33
CA ASP A 4 -53.92 42.33 -4.46
C ASP A 4 -53.59 40.87 -4.72
N GLN A 5 -52.98 40.54 -5.88
CA GLN A 5 -52.44 39.23 -6.22
C GLN A 5 -50.93 39.28 -6.04
N SER A 6 -50.45 38.79 -4.92
CA SER A 6 -49.03 38.58 -4.68
C SER A 6 -48.50 37.33 -5.43
N MET A 7 -47.69 37.56 -6.45
CA MET A 7 -46.90 36.55 -7.15
C MET A 7 -45.80 36.00 -6.21
N GLN A 8 -45.91 34.75 -5.82
CA GLN A 8 -44.81 34.00 -5.21
C GLN A 8 -43.83 33.51 -6.31
N ALA A 9 -42.67 34.14 -6.36
CA ALA A 9 -41.54 33.66 -7.16
C ALA A 9 -40.90 32.50 -6.45
N SER A 10 -41.01 31.29 -6.99
CA SER A 10 -40.29 30.09 -6.57
C SER A 10 -38.80 30.24 -6.87
N ARG A 11 -37.98 30.39 -5.83
CA ARG A 11 -36.54 30.33 -5.91
C ARG A 11 -36.10 28.86 -6.15
N GLN A 12 -35.69 28.57 -7.37
CA GLN A 12 -34.99 27.32 -7.66
C GLN A 12 -33.60 27.38 -7.02
N THR A 13 -33.35 26.48 -6.07
CA THR A 13 -32.03 26.23 -5.50
C THR A 13 -31.16 25.58 -6.60
N PRO A 14 -29.94 26.08 -6.87
CA PRO A 14 -29.08 25.42 -7.83
C PRO A 14 -28.64 24.06 -7.28
N THR A 15 -28.96 23.00 -8.01
CA THR A 15 -28.43 21.66 -7.82
C THR A 15 -26.89 21.71 -7.96
N GLN A 16 -26.19 21.57 -6.85
CA GLN A 16 -24.75 21.39 -6.89
C GLN A 16 -24.44 20.07 -7.60
N SER A 17 -23.76 20.17 -8.73
CA SER A 17 -23.14 19.02 -9.41
C SER A 17 -22.21 18.31 -8.42
N PRO A 18 -22.13 16.95 -8.44
CA PRO A 18 -21.21 16.24 -7.57
C PRO A 18 -19.78 16.75 -7.85
N THR A 19 -19.15 17.31 -6.82
CA THR A 19 -17.74 17.71 -6.86
C THR A 19 -16.90 16.46 -7.19
N GLN A 20 -16.35 16.45 -8.39
CA GLN A 20 -15.35 15.44 -8.77
C GLN A 20 -14.20 15.54 -7.76
N SER A 21 -13.92 14.43 -7.07
CA SER A 21 -12.73 14.33 -6.20
C SER A 21 -11.50 14.73 -7.04
N PRO A 22 -10.57 15.53 -6.50
CA PRO A 22 -9.37 15.92 -7.24
C PRO A 22 -8.63 14.65 -7.69
N VAL A 23 -8.45 14.51 -8.98
CA VAL A 23 -7.70 13.42 -9.60
C VAL A 23 -6.23 13.63 -9.27
N GLN A 24 -5.50 12.59 -8.88
CA GLN A 24 -4.04 12.65 -8.74
C GLN A 24 -3.41 13.18 -10.05
N SER A 25 -2.27 13.88 -9.93
CA SER A 25 -1.54 14.37 -11.11
C SER A 25 -1.27 13.23 -12.09
N PRO A 26 -1.51 13.42 -13.40
CA PRO A 26 -1.13 12.45 -14.42
C PRO A 26 0.37 12.29 -14.60
N MET A 27 1.17 13.14 -13.94
CA MET A 27 2.63 13.13 -14.00
C MET A 27 3.21 12.29 -12.86
N GLN A 28 4.31 11.59 -13.14
CA GLN A 28 5.08 10.89 -12.12
C GLN A 28 5.59 11.85 -11.05
N THR A 29 5.77 11.34 -9.85
CA THR A 29 6.27 12.10 -8.70
C THR A 29 7.42 11.36 -8.01
N THR A 30 8.18 12.12 -7.24
CA THR A 30 9.18 11.65 -6.27
C THR A 30 9.09 12.51 -5.02
N VAL A 31 9.67 12.07 -3.90
CA VAL A 31 9.83 12.94 -2.71
C VAL A 31 10.64 14.18 -3.08
N ALA A 32 10.31 15.35 -2.50
CA ALA A 32 10.98 16.59 -2.86
C ALA A 32 12.39 16.70 -2.29
N ASP A 33 12.63 16.08 -1.14
CA ASP A 33 13.92 16.06 -0.43
C ASP A 33 14.13 14.70 0.26
N VAL A 34 15.33 14.48 0.80
CA VAL A 34 15.69 13.23 1.52
C VAL A 34 14.92 13.16 2.85
N ILE A 35 14.39 11.98 3.13
CA ILE A 35 13.70 11.64 4.37
C ILE A 35 14.50 10.55 5.07
N SER A 36 14.75 10.70 6.37
CA SER A 36 15.38 9.65 7.17
C SER A 36 14.60 9.37 8.44
N PHE A 37 14.51 8.09 8.79
CA PHE A 37 13.94 7.60 10.03
C PHE A 37 14.60 6.29 10.44
N GLU A 38 14.39 5.89 11.68
CA GLU A 38 15.00 4.69 12.23
C GLU A 38 14.01 4.00 13.19
N GLY A 39 14.22 2.73 13.42
CA GLY A 39 13.39 1.94 14.32
C GLY A 39 13.77 0.48 14.34
N VAL A 40 12.95 -0.35 14.97
CA VAL A 40 13.16 -1.78 15.06
C VAL A 40 12.32 -2.53 14.02
N GLY A 41 12.86 -3.60 13.44
CA GLY A 41 12.08 -4.54 12.63
C GLY A 41 11.10 -5.31 13.52
N LEU A 42 9.87 -5.51 13.06
CA LEU A 42 8.83 -6.20 13.83
C LEU A 42 9.24 -7.64 14.15
N HIS A 43 9.73 -8.36 13.14
CA HIS A 43 10.04 -9.79 13.27
C HIS A 43 11.44 -10.02 13.81
N SER A 44 12.42 -9.31 13.27
CA SER A 44 13.84 -9.50 13.65
C SER A 44 14.23 -8.88 15.00
N GLY A 45 13.49 -7.84 15.45
CA GLY A 45 13.85 -7.03 16.61
C GLY A 45 15.15 -6.23 16.43
N ARG A 46 15.70 -6.19 15.21
CA ARG A 46 16.94 -5.46 14.92
C ARG A 46 16.64 -3.99 14.65
N PHE A 47 17.51 -3.13 15.13
CA PHE A 47 17.47 -1.71 14.84
C PHE A 47 17.97 -1.47 13.41
N VAL A 48 17.23 -0.67 12.65
CA VAL A 48 17.53 -0.33 11.26
C VAL A 48 17.29 1.15 10.98
N ARG A 49 18.05 1.70 10.04
CA ARG A 49 17.92 3.06 9.52
C ARG A 49 17.45 3.01 8.08
N VAL A 50 16.57 3.93 7.76
CA VAL A 50 16.01 4.10 6.42
C VAL A 50 16.24 5.52 5.95
N SER A 51 16.68 5.68 4.68
CA SER A 51 16.71 6.98 4.00
C SER A 51 16.01 6.86 2.67
N ILE A 52 14.98 7.68 2.44
CA ILE A 52 14.23 7.75 1.18
C ILE A 52 14.78 8.94 0.38
N HIS A 53 15.30 8.67 -0.79
CA HIS A 53 15.89 9.66 -1.67
C HIS A 53 14.99 9.96 -2.87
N PRO A 54 14.96 11.22 -3.38
CA PRO A 54 14.38 11.52 -4.66
C PRO A 54 15.02 10.70 -5.78
N ALA A 55 14.21 10.28 -6.76
CA ALA A 55 14.69 9.54 -7.90
C ALA A 55 14.18 10.15 -9.22
N PRO A 56 14.90 9.98 -10.35
CA PRO A 56 14.46 10.40 -11.68
C PRO A 56 13.16 9.70 -12.10
N ALA A 57 12.50 10.25 -13.12
CA ALA A 57 11.35 9.60 -13.75
C ALA A 57 11.73 8.22 -14.30
N ASN A 58 10.78 7.28 -14.22
CA ASN A 58 10.89 5.89 -14.67
C ASN A 58 11.89 5.02 -13.85
N THR A 59 12.37 5.49 -12.70
CA THR A 59 13.15 4.68 -11.76
C THR A 59 12.27 3.61 -11.10
N GLY A 60 11.00 3.95 -10.79
CA GLY A 60 10.17 3.15 -9.90
C GLY A 60 10.65 3.22 -8.45
N ILE A 61 10.23 2.27 -7.64
CA ILE A 61 10.68 2.15 -6.24
C ILE A 61 11.82 1.13 -6.17
N LEU A 62 12.98 1.58 -5.74
CA LEU A 62 14.16 0.75 -5.54
C LEU A 62 14.53 0.73 -4.06
N PHE A 63 14.61 -0.45 -3.47
CA PHE A 63 15.20 -0.65 -2.15
C PHE A 63 16.68 -0.99 -2.30
N ARG A 64 17.54 -0.37 -1.48
CA ARG A 64 18.98 -0.58 -1.50
C ARG A 64 19.46 -1.00 -0.12
N ARG A 65 19.91 -2.26 0.01
CA ARG A 65 20.49 -2.86 1.21
C ARG A 65 21.91 -2.37 1.39
N VAL A 66 22.11 -1.24 2.07
CA VAL A 66 23.44 -0.61 2.23
C VAL A 66 24.35 -1.36 3.21
N ASP A 67 23.88 -2.40 3.87
CA ASP A 67 24.63 -3.30 4.74
C ASP A 67 25.21 -4.53 4.02
N VAL A 68 24.99 -4.66 2.70
CA VAL A 68 25.53 -5.76 1.89
C VAL A 68 26.44 -5.22 0.78
N THR A 69 27.06 -6.12 0.01
CA THR A 69 27.99 -5.78 -1.07
C THR A 69 27.33 -4.86 -2.10
N GLU A 70 28.01 -3.79 -2.49
CA GLU A 70 27.48 -2.68 -3.30
C GLU A 70 26.80 -3.10 -4.61
N ASN A 71 27.39 -4.06 -5.34
CA ASN A 71 26.85 -4.55 -6.62
C ASN A 71 25.66 -5.51 -6.49
N GLN A 72 25.28 -5.91 -5.27
CA GLN A 72 24.19 -6.86 -4.99
C GLN A 72 23.03 -6.25 -4.21
N GLN A 73 23.14 -4.99 -3.82
CA GLN A 73 22.28 -4.36 -2.80
C GLN A 73 20.89 -3.96 -3.31
N THR A 74 20.68 -3.78 -4.61
CA THR A 74 19.45 -3.19 -5.15
C THR A 74 18.35 -4.23 -5.38
N ILE A 75 17.16 -3.96 -4.88
CA ILE A 75 15.95 -4.77 -5.05
C ILE A 75 14.86 -3.85 -5.60
N ALA A 76 14.40 -4.07 -6.81
CA ALA A 76 13.28 -3.32 -7.37
C ALA A 76 11.95 -3.80 -6.78
N ALA A 77 11.04 -2.89 -6.46
CA ALA A 77 9.67 -3.21 -6.08
C ALA A 77 8.86 -3.60 -7.32
N ARG A 78 8.92 -4.87 -7.70
CA ARG A 78 8.31 -5.44 -8.92
C ARG A 78 7.73 -6.82 -8.65
N PRO A 79 6.78 -7.30 -9.49
CA PRO A 79 6.15 -8.62 -9.31
C PRO A 79 7.17 -9.77 -9.23
N ASP A 80 8.19 -9.75 -10.08
CA ASP A 80 9.21 -10.80 -10.18
C ASP A 80 10.17 -10.88 -8.98
N THR A 81 10.22 -9.85 -8.11
CA THR A 81 10.98 -9.87 -6.86
C THR A 81 10.17 -10.31 -5.65
N VAL A 82 8.84 -10.37 -5.75
CA VAL A 82 7.96 -10.77 -4.63
C VAL A 82 8.15 -12.25 -4.30
N ARG A 83 8.39 -12.54 -3.02
CA ARG A 83 8.54 -13.92 -2.51
C ARG A 83 7.60 -14.16 -1.33
N GLN A 84 7.22 -15.41 -1.14
CA GLN A 84 6.46 -15.79 0.03
C GLN A 84 7.31 -15.59 1.30
N ALA A 85 6.71 -14.96 2.30
CA ALA A 85 7.24 -14.83 3.63
C ALA A 85 6.16 -15.13 4.67
N ARG A 86 6.57 -15.29 5.92
CA ARG A 86 5.64 -15.50 7.04
C ARG A 86 5.28 -14.15 7.65
N LEU A 87 3.99 -13.82 7.65
CA LEU A 87 3.39 -12.66 8.32
C LEU A 87 3.82 -11.27 7.80
N CYS A 88 4.56 -11.19 6.70
CA CYS A 88 4.97 -9.95 6.07
C CYS A 88 5.16 -10.12 4.56
N THR A 89 5.39 -9.03 3.86
CA THR A 89 5.80 -9.04 2.45
C THR A 89 7.30 -8.99 2.32
N ARG A 90 7.84 -9.88 1.48
CA ARG A 90 9.26 -9.99 1.20
C ARG A 90 9.53 -9.81 -0.29
N ILE A 91 10.55 -9.03 -0.59
CA ILE A 91 11.12 -8.90 -1.94
C ILE A 91 12.56 -9.39 -1.94
N VAL A 92 12.98 -10.02 -3.05
CA VAL A 92 14.34 -10.62 -3.19
C VAL A 92 14.82 -10.38 -4.60
N ASN A 93 16.06 -9.91 -4.76
CA ASN A 93 16.71 -9.77 -6.05
C ASN A 93 17.34 -11.09 -6.55
N ASP A 94 17.93 -11.07 -7.74
CA ASP A 94 18.54 -12.26 -8.36
C ASP A 94 19.80 -12.75 -7.64
N ASP A 95 20.47 -11.91 -6.87
CA ASP A 95 21.60 -12.27 -6.01
C ASP A 95 21.19 -12.91 -4.68
N GLY A 96 19.88 -13.06 -4.43
CA GLY A 96 19.33 -13.65 -3.20
C GLY A 96 19.27 -12.66 -2.02
N VAL A 97 19.62 -11.39 -2.23
CA VAL A 97 19.47 -10.35 -1.20
C VAL A 97 17.97 -10.02 -1.03
N GLY A 98 17.48 -10.14 0.20
CA GLY A 98 16.07 -9.94 0.53
C GLY A 98 15.84 -8.78 1.49
N LEU A 99 14.60 -8.24 1.43
CA LEU A 99 14.07 -7.26 2.36
C LEU A 99 12.66 -7.65 2.74
N GLU A 100 12.33 -7.59 4.02
CA GLU A 100 11.04 -7.97 4.61
C GLU A 100 10.29 -6.74 5.14
N THR A 101 8.96 -6.89 5.36
CA THR A 101 8.06 -5.87 5.93
C THR A 101 8.03 -4.57 5.13
N VAL A 102 8.02 -4.67 3.80
CA VAL A 102 8.00 -3.50 2.89
C VAL A 102 6.61 -2.90 2.71
N GLU A 103 5.56 -3.63 3.06
CA GLU A 103 4.15 -3.31 2.79
C GLU A 103 3.72 -1.95 3.32
N HIS A 104 4.16 -1.52 4.50
CA HIS A 104 3.75 -0.24 5.10
C HIS A 104 4.37 0.96 4.39
N ILE A 105 5.64 0.86 3.97
CA ILE A 105 6.33 1.89 3.16
C ILE A 105 5.69 1.95 1.77
N MET A 106 5.44 0.78 1.15
CA MET A 106 4.80 0.69 -0.16
C MET A 106 3.37 1.23 -0.12
N ALA A 107 2.61 1.01 0.96
CA ALA A 107 1.29 1.59 1.16
C ALA A 107 1.33 3.12 1.27
N ALA A 108 2.33 3.69 1.97
CA ALA A 108 2.53 5.14 2.03
C ALA A 108 2.85 5.72 0.65
N PHE A 109 3.72 5.07 -0.13
CA PHE A 109 4.02 5.49 -1.50
C PHE A 109 2.79 5.40 -2.42
N ALA A 110 2.06 4.30 -2.39
CA ALA A 110 0.81 4.15 -3.14
C ALA A 110 -0.22 5.22 -2.75
N GLY A 111 -0.42 5.41 -1.45
CA GLY A 111 -1.39 6.34 -0.89
C GLY A 111 -1.15 7.80 -1.27
N LEU A 112 0.11 8.22 -1.27
CA LEU A 112 0.53 9.58 -1.59
C LEU A 112 0.86 9.78 -3.08
N GLY A 113 1.02 8.68 -3.83
CA GLY A 113 1.34 8.72 -5.25
C GLY A 113 2.83 8.99 -5.53
N VAL A 114 3.75 8.42 -4.73
CA VAL A 114 5.19 8.44 -4.98
C VAL A 114 5.52 7.36 -6.02
N ASP A 115 5.83 7.76 -7.23
CA ASP A 115 6.13 6.82 -8.33
C ASP A 115 7.61 6.40 -8.37
N ASN A 116 8.51 7.26 -7.90
CA ASN A 116 9.95 7.04 -7.99
C ASN A 116 10.64 7.40 -6.67
N ALA A 117 11.41 6.47 -6.13
CA ALA A 117 12.25 6.68 -4.95
C ALA A 117 13.35 5.64 -4.86
N VAL A 118 14.51 6.00 -4.28
CA VAL A 118 15.51 5.05 -3.79
C VAL A 118 15.43 5.01 -2.27
N VAL A 119 15.24 3.83 -1.71
CA VAL A 119 15.10 3.61 -0.27
C VAL A 119 16.32 2.85 0.24
N ASP A 120 17.24 3.55 0.87
CA ASP A 120 18.40 2.96 1.55
C ASP A 120 17.97 2.38 2.89
N ILE A 121 18.42 1.16 3.18
CA ILE A 121 18.13 0.47 4.43
C ILE A 121 19.35 -0.36 4.87
N ASP A 122 19.76 -0.24 6.14
CA ASP A 122 20.91 -0.93 6.71
C ASP A 122 20.56 -2.26 7.41
N GLY A 123 19.50 -2.94 6.95
CA GLY A 123 19.05 -4.19 7.53
C GLY A 123 18.09 -4.98 6.63
N GLY A 124 17.86 -6.25 6.96
CA GLY A 124 17.03 -7.20 6.19
C GLY A 124 15.52 -7.04 6.38
N GLU A 125 15.08 -6.10 7.20
CA GLU A 125 13.66 -5.85 7.47
C GLU A 125 13.44 -4.35 7.64
N ALA A 126 12.35 -3.81 7.04
CA ALA A 126 11.97 -2.42 7.26
C ALA A 126 11.49 -2.20 8.71
N PRO A 127 11.75 -1.01 9.32
CA PRO A 127 11.31 -0.75 10.68
C PRO A 127 9.79 -0.64 10.75
N ILE A 128 9.22 -1.25 11.80
CA ILE A 128 7.76 -1.26 11.99
C ILE A 128 7.20 0.10 12.44
N LEU A 129 8.05 0.96 12.99
CA LEU A 129 7.70 2.26 13.55
C LEU A 129 6.58 2.14 14.62
N ASP A 130 5.43 2.75 14.39
CA ASP A 130 4.27 2.67 15.27
C ASP A 130 3.25 1.57 14.87
N GLY A 131 3.63 0.72 13.90
CA GLY A 131 2.78 -0.36 13.36
C GLY A 131 1.86 0.06 12.23
N SER A 132 1.92 1.33 11.79
CA SER A 132 1.12 1.88 10.70
C SER A 132 1.99 2.55 9.63
N SER A 133 1.38 3.07 8.57
CA SER A 133 2.08 3.89 7.56
C SER A 133 2.16 5.37 7.95
N LEU A 134 1.49 5.81 9.02
CA LEU A 134 1.35 7.22 9.35
C LEU A 134 2.70 7.95 9.52
N PRO A 135 3.71 7.40 10.23
CA PRO A 135 5.00 8.09 10.40
C PRO A 135 5.72 8.34 9.05
N VAL A 136 5.60 7.40 8.10
CA VAL A 136 6.17 7.55 6.75
C VAL A 136 5.40 8.63 5.97
N VAL A 137 4.07 8.62 6.06
CA VAL A 137 3.20 9.65 5.45
C VAL A 137 3.54 11.03 5.96
N GLU A 138 3.66 11.20 7.28
CA GLU A 138 4.03 12.48 7.89
C GLU A 138 5.41 12.96 7.45
N ALA A 139 6.37 12.04 7.33
CA ALA A 139 7.71 12.35 6.87
C ALA A 139 7.70 12.81 5.41
N ILE A 140 6.95 12.14 4.52
CA ILE A 140 6.77 12.54 3.12
C ILE A 140 6.05 13.89 3.02
N ASN A 141 4.96 14.08 3.77
CA ASN A 141 4.20 15.34 3.75
C ASN A 141 5.02 16.54 4.24
N ARG A 142 5.99 16.32 5.14
CA ARG A 142 6.88 17.38 5.65
C ARG A 142 7.80 17.94 4.56
N VAL A 143 8.32 17.08 3.68
CA VAL A 143 9.20 17.51 2.59
C VAL A 143 8.41 17.80 1.30
N GLY A 144 7.22 17.22 1.15
CA GLY A 144 6.38 17.31 -0.03
C GLY A 144 6.80 16.39 -1.18
N LEU A 145 6.05 16.46 -2.28
CA LEU A 145 6.33 15.74 -3.52
C LEU A 145 6.76 16.70 -4.62
N ARG A 146 7.65 16.23 -5.49
CA ARG A 146 8.08 16.92 -6.69
C ARG A 146 7.57 16.19 -7.92
N GLN A 147 6.89 16.88 -8.83
CA GLN A 147 6.50 16.35 -10.12
C GLN A 147 7.73 16.16 -11.03
N LEU A 148 7.69 15.12 -11.84
CA LEU A 148 8.70 14.76 -12.83
C LEU A 148 8.16 14.99 -14.25
N GLY A 149 9.06 15.02 -15.24
CA GLY A 149 8.72 15.34 -16.63
C GLY A 149 8.06 14.21 -17.43
N SER A 150 7.73 13.08 -16.81
CA SER A 150 7.14 11.90 -17.47
C SER A 150 5.73 11.63 -16.97
N ARG A 151 4.86 11.11 -17.84
CA ARG A 151 3.51 10.69 -17.47
C ARG A 151 3.56 9.47 -16.57
N ARG A 152 2.57 9.38 -15.65
CA ARG A 152 2.39 8.21 -14.79
C ARG A 152 1.91 7.03 -15.62
N ARG A 153 2.48 5.85 -15.36
CA ARG A 153 1.97 4.60 -15.90
C ARG A 153 0.92 4.02 -14.96
N VAL A 154 -0.12 3.49 -15.54
CA VAL A 154 -1.26 2.91 -14.81
C VAL A 154 -1.56 1.53 -15.38
N LEU A 155 -1.58 0.51 -14.53
CA LEU A 155 -2.09 -0.80 -14.87
C LEU A 155 -3.62 -0.78 -14.79
N VAL A 156 -4.29 -1.10 -15.88
CA VAL A 156 -5.75 -1.17 -15.96
C VAL A 156 -6.18 -2.62 -16.09
N VAL A 157 -6.88 -3.14 -15.09
CA VAL A 157 -7.45 -4.49 -15.12
C VAL A 157 -8.57 -4.51 -16.17
N THR A 158 -8.48 -5.44 -17.12
CA THR A 158 -9.44 -5.59 -18.24
C THR A 158 -10.30 -6.85 -18.13
N SER A 159 -9.81 -7.87 -17.44
CA SER A 159 -10.54 -9.12 -17.19
C SER A 159 -10.32 -9.61 -15.77
N PRO A 160 -11.30 -10.33 -15.18
CA PRO A 160 -11.18 -10.80 -13.81
C PRO A 160 -10.03 -11.80 -13.62
N VAL A 161 -9.30 -11.64 -12.49
CA VAL A 161 -8.30 -12.59 -12.01
C VAL A 161 -8.61 -12.93 -10.56
N SER A 162 -8.56 -14.19 -10.17
CA SER A 162 -8.87 -14.63 -8.82
C SER A 162 -7.90 -15.69 -8.31
N VAL A 163 -7.70 -15.69 -6.99
CA VAL A 163 -6.87 -16.65 -6.28
C VAL A 163 -7.53 -17.07 -4.97
N GLU A 164 -7.18 -18.27 -4.52
CA GLU A 164 -7.55 -18.77 -3.19
C GLU A 164 -6.28 -19.14 -2.42
N HIS A 165 -6.27 -18.89 -1.12
CA HIS A 165 -5.17 -19.25 -0.24
C HIS A 165 -5.65 -19.37 1.21
N ALA A 166 -5.28 -20.47 1.91
CA ALA A 166 -5.52 -20.68 3.33
C ALA A 166 -6.98 -20.42 3.79
N GLY A 167 -7.96 -20.82 2.98
CA GLY A 167 -9.40 -20.64 3.30
C GLY A 167 -9.94 -19.24 3.08
N GLY A 168 -9.14 -18.35 2.51
CA GLY A 168 -9.57 -17.06 1.99
C GLY A 168 -9.50 -17.01 0.47
N TRP A 169 -9.96 -15.90 -0.11
CA TRP A 169 -9.89 -15.66 -1.55
C TRP A 169 -9.72 -14.16 -1.84
N ALA A 170 -9.17 -13.85 -3.00
CA ALA A 170 -9.10 -12.51 -3.54
C ALA A 170 -9.37 -12.52 -5.04
N LYS A 171 -10.02 -11.47 -5.54
CA LYS A 171 -10.38 -11.27 -6.94
C LYS A 171 -10.09 -9.83 -7.33
N LEU A 172 -9.45 -9.64 -8.48
CA LEU A 172 -9.34 -8.36 -9.19
C LEU A 172 -10.35 -8.33 -10.33
N GLU A 173 -11.03 -7.20 -10.51
CA GLU A 173 -12.02 -6.96 -11.56
C GLU A 173 -11.82 -5.58 -12.17
N PRO A 174 -12.26 -5.34 -13.43
CA PRO A 174 -12.23 -4.03 -14.04
C PRO A 174 -12.96 -2.98 -13.18
N CYS A 175 -12.31 -1.83 -12.99
CA CYS A 175 -12.86 -0.65 -12.33
C CYS A 175 -12.11 0.60 -12.82
N ASP A 176 -12.78 1.74 -12.85
CA ASP A 176 -12.23 3.02 -13.32
C ASP A 176 -11.21 3.66 -12.36
N ARG A 177 -11.13 3.14 -11.13
CA ARG A 177 -10.19 3.55 -10.07
C ARG A 177 -9.72 2.34 -9.28
N LEU A 178 -8.75 2.51 -8.39
CA LEU A 178 -8.40 1.48 -7.43
C LEU A 178 -9.42 1.46 -6.29
N GLU A 179 -10.07 0.31 -6.11
CA GLU A 179 -10.93 0.01 -4.96
C GLU A 179 -10.45 -1.27 -4.29
N ILE A 180 -10.47 -1.31 -2.95
CA ILE A 180 -10.18 -2.51 -2.16
C ILE A 180 -11.33 -2.74 -1.19
N ASP A 181 -12.07 -3.83 -1.39
CA ASP A 181 -13.21 -4.26 -0.58
C ASP A 181 -12.81 -5.54 0.17
N ALA A 182 -12.41 -5.40 1.42
CA ALA A 182 -11.90 -6.51 2.19
C ALA A 182 -12.80 -6.85 3.38
N GLU A 183 -12.92 -8.16 3.62
CA GLU A 183 -13.57 -8.72 4.79
C GLU A 183 -12.56 -9.56 5.56
N ILE A 184 -12.51 -9.38 6.87
CA ILE A 184 -11.80 -10.22 7.84
C ILE A 184 -12.80 -10.90 8.77
N ASP A 185 -12.40 -12.04 9.31
CA ASP A 185 -13.23 -12.81 10.24
C ASP A 185 -12.32 -13.55 11.22
N PHE A 186 -12.31 -13.09 12.46
CA PHE A 186 -11.50 -13.61 13.55
C PHE A 186 -12.41 -14.11 14.68
N ASP A 187 -12.00 -15.18 15.34
CA ASP A 187 -12.78 -15.79 16.44
C ASP A 187 -12.82 -14.91 17.69
N ASP A 188 -11.89 -13.97 17.87
CA ASP A 188 -11.87 -13.07 19.01
C ASP A 188 -12.89 -11.94 18.86
N ALA A 189 -13.73 -11.74 19.89
CA ALA A 189 -14.84 -10.78 19.86
C ALA A 189 -14.41 -9.32 19.72
N ALA A 190 -13.17 -8.95 20.09
CA ALA A 190 -12.65 -7.61 19.89
C ALA A 190 -12.40 -7.29 18.40
N ILE A 191 -12.16 -8.32 17.58
CA ILE A 191 -11.98 -8.17 16.14
C ILE A 191 -13.26 -8.57 15.42
N GLY A 192 -13.70 -9.84 15.55
CA GLY A 192 -14.87 -10.39 14.91
C GLY A 192 -14.84 -10.32 13.39
N ARG A 193 -16.02 -10.26 12.80
CA ARG A 193 -16.20 -10.06 11.36
C ARG A 193 -16.29 -8.59 11.05
N GLN A 194 -15.38 -8.09 10.20
CA GLN A 194 -15.37 -6.70 9.75
C GLN A 194 -15.22 -6.65 8.24
N ARG A 195 -15.88 -5.67 7.61
CA ARG A 195 -15.73 -5.37 6.19
C ARG A 195 -15.57 -3.86 6.00
N PHE A 196 -14.68 -3.47 5.08
CA PHE A 196 -14.49 -2.09 4.70
C PHE A 196 -14.17 -1.99 3.21
N LEU A 197 -14.75 -0.99 2.55
CA LEU A 197 -14.48 -0.64 1.16
C LEU A 197 -13.68 0.66 1.13
N TYR A 198 -12.43 0.57 0.73
CA TYR A 198 -11.56 1.69 0.46
C TYR A 198 -11.63 2.07 -1.03
N ARG A 199 -11.79 3.36 -1.30
CA ARG A 199 -11.73 3.93 -2.64
C ARG A 199 -10.55 4.89 -2.72
N HIS A 200 -9.56 4.53 -3.52
CA HIS A 200 -8.35 5.34 -3.66
C HIS A 200 -8.65 6.68 -4.33
N GLY A 201 -8.09 7.75 -3.79
CA GLY A 201 -8.23 9.12 -4.26
C GLY A 201 -7.42 10.08 -3.39
N THR A 202 -7.30 11.33 -3.80
CA THR A 202 -6.52 12.33 -3.09
C THR A 202 -6.97 12.49 -1.64
N GLY A 203 -6.05 12.34 -0.70
CA GLY A 203 -6.29 12.49 0.75
C GLY A 203 -7.13 11.38 1.39
N THR A 204 -7.52 10.33 0.62
CA THR A 204 -8.32 9.24 1.21
C THR A 204 -7.46 8.28 2.02
N PHE A 205 -6.22 8.04 1.60
CA PHE A 205 -5.28 7.17 2.30
C PHE A 205 -4.96 7.69 3.68
N GLU A 206 -4.58 8.95 3.79
CA GLU A 206 -4.24 9.61 5.05
C GLU A 206 -5.42 9.57 6.03
N ARG A 207 -6.62 9.85 5.54
CA ARG A 207 -7.82 9.90 6.36
C ARG A 207 -8.32 8.53 6.79
N GLU A 208 -8.21 7.52 5.92
CA GLU A 208 -8.92 6.25 6.10
C GLU A 208 -8.04 5.08 6.48
N LEU A 209 -6.76 5.08 6.10
CA LEU A 209 -5.88 3.92 6.25
C LEU A 209 -4.58 4.20 6.98
N ALA A 210 -3.94 5.35 6.73
CA ALA A 210 -2.55 5.58 7.11
C ALA A 210 -2.23 5.30 8.60
N ALA A 211 -3.16 5.61 9.51
CA ALA A 211 -2.99 5.43 10.94
C ALA A 211 -3.43 4.05 11.47
N ALA A 212 -3.96 3.16 10.62
CA ALA A 212 -4.36 1.82 11.01
C ALA A 212 -3.13 0.95 11.33
N ARG A 213 -3.07 0.40 12.54
CA ARG A 213 -1.92 -0.38 13.03
C ARG A 213 -2.06 -1.86 12.75
N THR A 214 -0.92 -2.52 12.56
CA THR A 214 -0.82 -3.99 12.59
C THR A 214 -1.31 -4.54 13.92
N PHE A 215 -1.73 -5.81 13.94
CA PHE A 215 -2.34 -6.42 15.12
C PHE A 215 -2.03 -7.90 15.24
N CYS A 216 -2.09 -8.40 16.46
CA CYS A 216 -1.98 -9.83 16.74
C CYS A 216 -2.83 -10.22 17.95
N MET A 217 -3.05 -11.54 18.09
CA MET A 217 -3.60 -12.13 19.30
C MET A 217 -2.48 -12.38 20.30
N MET A 218 -2.67 -12.07 21.57
CA MET A 218 -1.71 -12.35 22.63
C MET A 218 -1.38 -13.86 22.69
N ARG A 219 -2.35 -14.72 22.48
CA ARG A 219 -2.18 -16.19 22.45
C ARG A 219 -1.17 -16.67 21.40
N ASP A 220 -0.95 -15.91 20.30
CA ASP A 220 -0.07 -16.29 19.21
C ASP A 220 1.36 -15.77 19.40
N VAL A 221 1.56 -14.79 20.30
CA VAL A 221 2.86 -14.09 20.50
C VAL A 221 3.97 -15.08 20.87
N ALA A 222 3.73 -15.97 21.83
CA ALA A 222 4.75 -16.94 22.24
C ALA A 222 5.15 -17.89 21.11
N ALA A 223 4.18 -18.33 20.29
CA ALA A 223 4.45 -19.21 19.15
C ALA A 223 5.21 -18.46 18.05
N MET A 224 4.90 -17.17 17.79
CA MET A 224 5.64 -16.34 16.86
C MET A 224 7.09 -16.13 17.33
N GLN A 225 7.30 -15.78 18.61
CA GLN A 225 8.64 -15.58 19.18
C GLN A 225 9.49 -16.86 19.16
N ASN A 226 8.90 -18.02 19.48
CA ASN A 226 9.58 -19.32 19.38
C ASN A 226 9.97 -19.66 17.93
N ALA A 227 9.25 -19.13 16.95
CA ALA A 227 9.56 -19.26 15.52
C ALA A 227 10.51 -18.16 14.99
N GLY A 228 11.07 -17.31 15.87
CA GLY A 228 11.96 -16.21 15.50
C GLY A 228 11.26 -15.00 14.88
N LEU A 229 9.94 -14.86 15.10
CA LEU A 229 9.10 -13.75 14.59
C LEU A 229 8.63 -12.87 15.75
N ALA A 230 8.17 -11.65 15.44
CA ALA A 230 7.64 -10.68 16.41
C ALA A 230 8.59 -10.36 17.57
N LEU A 231 9.92 -10.46 17.36
CA LEU A 231 10.93 -10.19 18.39
C LEU A 231 11.02 -8.70 18.77
N GLY A 232 10.63 -7.81 17.84
CA GLY A 232 10.54 -6.35 18.06
C GLY A 232 9.13 -5.87 18.40
N GLY A 233 8.15 -6.80 18.51
CA GLY A 233 6.75 -6.47 18.77
C GLY A 233 6.51 -5.92 20.19
N SER A 234 5.68 -4.88 20.29
CA SER A 234 5.28 -4.25 21.55
C SER A 234 3.90 -3.59 21.41
N LEU A 235 3.31 -3.18 22.53
CA LEU A 235 2.06 -2.39 22.52
C LEU A 235 2.22 -0.99 21.86
N ASN A 236 3.45 -0.54 21.61
CA ASN A 236 3.71 0.72 20.92
C ASN A 236 3.65 0.58 19.39
N ASN A 237 3.80 -0.64 18.85
CA ASN A 237 3.89 -0.88 17.42
C ASN A 237 2.96 -1.98 16.87
N ALA A 238 2.06 -2.48 17.70
CA ALA A 238 1.00 -3.41 17.28
C ALA A 238 -0.23 -3.25 18.20
N VAL A 239 -1.41 -3.46 17.65
CA VAL A 239 -2.61 -3.66 18.45
C VAL A 239 -2.63 -5.11 18.92
N VAL A 240 -2.62 -5.33 20.23
CA VAL A 240 -2.66 -6.66 20.83
C VAL A 240 -4.04 -6.93 21.43
N VAL A 241 -4.60 -8.07 21.07
CA VAL A 241 -5.94 -8.49 21.53
C VAL A 241 -5.82 -9.74 22.40
N GLU A 242 -6.52 -9.74 23.52
CA GLU A 242 -6.63 -10.90 24.42
C GLU A 242 -8.04 -11.02 24.99
N ASN A 243 -8.66 -12.19 24.82
CA ASN A 243 -9.98 -12.53 25.41
C ASN A 243 -11.06 -11.48 25.15
N GLY A 244 -11.15 -10.95 23.94
CA GLY A 244 -12.13 -9.94 23.56
C GLY A 244 -11.80 -8.50 23.97
N VAL A 245 -10.58 -8.23 24.42
CA VAL A 245 -10.12 -6.92 24.90
C VAL A 245 -8.88 -6.48 24.12
N VAL A 246 -8.85 -5.21 23.70
CA VAL A 246 -7.63 -4.55 23.18
C VAL A 246 -6.78 -4.14 24.38
N LEU A 247 -5.52 -4.60 24.41
CA LEU A 247 -4.60 -4.36 25.52
C LEU A 247 -3.88 -3.00 25.47
N ASN A 248 -3.88 -2.36 24.31
CA ASN A 248 -3.20 -1.07 24.13
C ASN A 248 -3.88 0.04 24.92
N ASP A 249 -3.11 0.86 25.61
CA ASP A 249 -3.60 2.07 26.24
C ASP A 249 -4.25 2.99 25.20
N GLY A 250 -5.45 3.51 25.50
CA GLY A 250 -6.23 4.32 24.56
C GLY A 250 -7.01 3.51 23.48
N GLY A 251 -6.88 2.18 23.43
CA GLY A 251 -7.64 1.31 22.53
C GLY A 251 -7.28 1.47 21.05
N LEU A 252 -8.31 1.46 20.19
CA LEU A 252 -8.17 1.62 18.75
C LEU A 252 -8.09 3.10 18.37
N ARG A 253 -7.29 3.40 17.34
CA ARG A 253 -7.14 4.76 16.78
C ARG A 253 -8.32 5.20 15.93
N MET A 254 -9.03 4.22 15.36
CA MET A 254 -10.16 4.47 14.47
C MET A 254 -11.14 3.31 14.47
N GLU A 255 -12.37 3.58 14.03
CA GLU A 255 -13.37 2.54 13.83
C GLU A 255 -12.89 1.51 12.81
N ARG A 256 -13.06 0.22 13.08
CA ARG A 256 -12.64 -0.88 12.20
C ARG A 256 -11.15 -0.86 11.85
N GLU A 257 -10.29 -0.46 12.78
CA GLU A 257 -8.84 -0.36 12.57
C GLU A 257 -8.26 -1.67 12.00
N PHE A 258 -8.71 -2.83 12.45
CA PHE A 258 -8.20 -4.14 12.01
C PHE A 258 -8.37 -4.39 10.51
N VAL A 259 -9.59 -4.23 9.97
CA VAL A 259 -9.82 -4.42 8.53
C VAL A 259 -9.20 -3.31 7.70
N ARG A 260 -9.13 -2.08 8.22
CA ARG A 260 -8.45 -0.97 7.54
C ARG A 260 -6.95 -1.22 7.43
N HIS A 261 -6.33 -1.81 8.47
CA HIS A 261 -4.94 -2.23 8.38
C HIS A 261 -4.75 -3.32 7.32
N LYS A 262 -5.63 -4.32 7.26
CA LYS A 262 -5.57 -5.34 6.19
C LYS A 262 -5.71 -4.75 4.78
N ILE A 263 -6.47 -3.67 4.63
CA ILE A 263 -6.55 -2.94 3.35
C ILE A 263 -5.28 -2.14 3.08
N LEU A 264 -4.68 -1.54 4.12
CA LEU A 264 -3.37 -0.88 4.02
C LEU A 264 -2.31 -1.88 3.49
N ASP A 265 -2.23 -3.07 4.09
CA ASP A 265 -1.35 -4.16 3.65
C ASP A 265 -1.60 -4.50 2.17
N CYS A 266 -2.87 -4.74 1.79
CA CYS A 266 -3.22 -5.05 0.40
C CYS A 266 -2.82 -3.92 -0.58
N LEU A 267 -2.97 -2.66 -0.18
CA LEU A 267 -2.58 -1.50 -1.00
C LEU A 267 -1.06 -1.48 -1.23
N GLY A 268 -0.27 -1.69 -0.18
CA GLY A 268 1.18 -1.77 -0.25
C GLY A 268 1.66 -2.95 -1.10
N ASP A 269 1.05 -4.12 -0.88
CA ASP A 269 1.36 -5.33 -1.66
C ASP A 269 1.04 -5.12 -3.15
N LEU A 270 -0.15 -4.59 -3.49
CA LEU A 270 -0.54 -4.31 -4.88
C LEU A 270 0.38 -3.29 -5.55
N TYR A 271 0.98 -2.37 -4.78
CA TYR A 271 1.91 -1.39 -5.34
C TYR A 271 3.26 -2.02 -5.78
N LEU A 272 3.53 -3.28 -5.38
CA LEU A 272 4.63 -4.10 -5.94
C LEU A 272 4.41 -4.50 -7.42
N LEU A 273 3.27 -4.16 -8.03
CA LEU A 273 3.12 -4.15 -9.49
C LEU A 273 4.01 -3.08 -10.16
N GLY A 274 4.68 -2.21 -9.37
CA GLY A 274 5.61 -1.17 -9.85
C GLY A 274 4.92 0.07 -10.41
N MET A 275 3.60 0.16 -10.27
CA MET A 275 2.80 1.30 -10.71
C MET A 275 1.43 1.31 -10.04
N THR A 276 0.73 2.43 -10.13
CA THR A 276 -0.67 2.53 -9.69
C THR A 276 -1.58 1.66 -10.56
N MET A 277 -2.74 1.25 -10.01
CA MET A 277 -3.68 0.37 -10.69
C MET A 277 -5.08 0.97 -10.77
N ARG A 278 -5.80 0.69 -11.85
CA ARG A 278 -7.25 0.82 -11.96
C ARG A 278 -7.86 -0.57 -11.99
N GLY A 279 -8.62 -0.88 -10.97
CA GLY A 279 -9.24 -2.18 -10.75
C GLY A 279 -9.84 -2.25 -9.36
N ARG A 280 -10.75 -3.18 -9.15
CA ARG A 280 -11.33 -3.46 -7.83
C ARG A 280 -10.83 -4.78 -7.31
N MET A 281 -10.17 -4.76 -6.17
CA MET A 281 -9.88 -5.96 -5.39
C MET A 281 -11.04 -6.23 -4.43
N THR A 282 -11.60 -7.42 -4.48
CA THR A 282 -12.52 -7.94 -3.46
C THR A 282 -11.86 -9.13 -2.79
N ALA A 283 -11.81 -9.15 -1.46
CA ALA A 283 -11.11 -10.20 -0.74
C ALA A 283 -11.82 -10.60 0.56
N SER A 284 -11.78 -11.88 0.86
CA SER A 284 -12.15 -12.45 2.15
C SER A 284 -10.92 -13.05 2.81
N ARG A 285 -10.64 -12.62 4.05
CA ARG A 285 -9.45 -13.01 4.83
C ARG A 285 -8.13 -12.77 4.07
N PRO A 286 -7.87 -11.55 3.55
CA PRO A 286 -6.65 -11.25 2.82
C PRO A 286 -5.42 -11.35 3.71
N GLY A 287 -4.27 -11.65 3.08
CA GLY A 287 -2.95 -11.66 3.71
C GLY A 287 -1.86 -11.65 2.64
N HIS A 288 -0.61 -11.40 3.04
CA HIS A 288 0.52 -11.16 2.13
C HIS A 288 0.76 -12.31 1.14
N ALA A 289 0.66 -13.58 1.58
CA ALA A 289 0.80 -14.73 0.69
C ALA A 289 -0.29 -14.77 -0.38
N MET A 290 -1.52 -14.35 -0.05
CA MET A 290 -2.62 -14.23 -1.02
C MET A 290 -2.37 -13.08 -1.99
N CYS A 291 -1.94 -11.90 -1.50
CA CYS A 291 -1.60 -10.75 -2.33
C CYS A 291 -0.45 -11.07 -3.28
N ALA A 292 0.62 -11.71 -2.80
CA ALA A 292 1.74 -12.17 -3.62
C ALA A 292 1.26 -13.13 -4.74
N LYS A 293 0.39 -14.09 -4.39
CA LYS A 293 -0.20 -14.99 -5.38
C LYS A 293 -1.05 -14.24 -6.41
N LEU A 294 -1.85 -13.27 -5.97
CA LEU A 294 -2.71 -12.47 -6.83
C LEU A 294 -1.89 -11.61 -7.81
N ILE A 295 -0.84 -10.96 -7.32
CA ILE A 295 0.11 -10.16 -8.12
C ILE A 295 0.75 -11.03 -9.20
N ASN A 296 1.31 -12.18 -8.83
CA ASN A 296 1.96 -13.10 -9.77
C ASN A 296 0.94 -13.65 -10.78
N THR A 297 -0.26 -14.05 -10.35
CA THR A 297 -1.30 -14.56 -11.26
C THR A 297 -1.75 -13.49 -12.25
N LEU A 298 -1.91 -12.22 -11.81
CA LEU A 298 -2.21 -11.11 -12.71
C LEU A 298 -1.07 -10.89 -13.71
N TRP A 299 0.18 -10.85 -13.22
CA TRP A 299 1.36 -10.59 -14.04
C TRP A 299 1.58 -11.67 -15.10
N ASP A 300 1.34 -12.92 -14.74
CA ASP A 300 1.40 -14.08 -15.64
C ASP A 300 0.20 -14.16 -16.63
N SER A 301 -0.75 -13.23 -16.51
CA SER A 301 -1.96 -13.17 -17.34
C SER A 301 -2.04 -11.85 -18.12
N PRO A 302 -1.13 -11.56 -19.08
CA PRO A 302 -1.03 -10.27 -19.75
C PRO A 302 -2.30 -9.86 -20.51
N ALA A 303 -3.16 -10.82 -20.88
CA ALA A 303 -4.47 -10.54 -21.47
C ALA A 303 -5.49 -9.93 -20.48
N SER A 304 -5.18 -9.95 -19.18
CA SER A 304 -6.09 -9.49 -18.13
C SER A 304 -5.85 -8.03 -17.69
N PHE A 305 -4.87 -7.35 -18.26
CA PHE A 305 -4.60 -5.94 -18.00
C PHE A 305 -3.97 -5.23 -19.20
N ASN A 306 -4.05 -3.91 -19.19
CA ASN A 306 -3.28 -3.03 -20.06
C ASN A 306 -2.43 -2.08 -19.19
N ILE A 307 -1.28 -1.64 -19.70
CA ILE A 307 -0.51 -0.55 -19.11
C ILE A 307 -0.67 0.67 -20.00
N ILE A 308 -1.16 1.77 -19.44
CA ILE A 308 -1.40 3.02 -20.16
C ILE A 308 -0.64 4.18 -19.49
N GLU A 309 -0.41 5.25 -20.24
CA GLU A 309 -0.02 6.53 -19.65
C GLU A 309 -1.26 7.29 -19.17
N ASP A 310 -1.23 7.81 -17.93
CA ASP A 310 -2.37 8.52 -17.36
C ASP A 310 -2.67 9.81 -18.16
N GLY A 311 -3.95 10.00 -18.51
CA GLY A 311 -4.40 11.13 -19.34
C GLY A 311 -4.09 11.01 -20.84
N ALA A 312 -3.52 9.91 -21.33
CA ALA A 312 -3.51 9.54 -22.73
C ALA A 312 -4.79 8.77 -23.09
N GLY A 313 -5.31 8.95 -24.30
CA GLY A 313 -6.36 8.06 -24.85
C GLY A 313 -5.83 6.61 -24.86
N VAL A 314 -6.74 5.63 -24.75
CA VAL A 314 -6.36 4.23 -24.71
C VAL A 314 -5.69 3.83 -26.02
N GLU A 315 -4.36 3.78 -26.07
CA GLU A 315 -3.61 3.09 -27.09
C GLU A 315 -3.26 1.69 -26.56
N HIS A 316 -3.62 0.65 -27.31
CA HIS A 316 -3.26 -0.73 -26.96
C HIS A 316 -1.74 -0.88 -27.11
N SER A 317 -1.05 -1.16 -26.01
CA SER A 317 0.37 -1.51 -26.04
C SER A 317 0.54 -3.02 -26.10
N ASP A 318 0.79 -3.55 -27.30
CA ASP A 318 1.27 -4.92 -27.47
C ASP A 318 2.71 -5.02 -26.96
N GLY A 319 2.93 -5.86 -25.93
CA GLY A 319 4.25 -6.34 -25.53
C GLY A 319 5.08 -5.37 -24.65
N TYR A 320 4.59 -5.05 -23.44
CA TYR A 320 5.37 -4.30 -22.46
C TYR A 320 6.41 -5.20 -21.76
N THR A 321 7.70 -4.90 -21.96
CA THR A 321 8.80 -5.38 -21.12
C THR A 321 9.12 -4.33 -20.07
N LEU A 322 9.29 -4.74 -18.81
CA LEU A 322 9.77 -3.85 -17.75
C LEU A 322 11.13 -3.25 -18.19
N PRO A 323 11.37 -1.94 -18.02
CA PRO A 323 12.68 -1.36 -18.30
C PRO A 323 13.74 -2.09 -17.44
N GLU A 324 14.88 -2.40 -18.05
CA GLU A 324 16.07 -2.81 -17.29
C GLU A 324 16.36 -1.74 -16.23
N VAL A 325 16.68 -2.20 -15.01
CA VAL A 325 17.10 -1.30 -13.93
C VAL A 325 18.37 -0.59 -14.41
N ALA A 326 18.23 0.64 -14.89
CA ALA A 326 19.41 1.46 -15.18
C ALA A 326 20.16 1.57 -13.87
N ALA A 327 21.43 1.09 -13.85
CA ALA A 327 22.32 1.31 -12.73
C ALA A 327 22.31 2.81 -12.44
N ALA A 328 21.74 3.20 -11.29
CA ALA A 328 21.70 4.59 -10.89
C ALA A 328 23.17 5.01 -10.74
N ALA A 329 23.67 5.76 -11.71
CA ALA A 329 24.98 6.40 -11.60
C ALA A 329 24.92 7.33 -10.39
N VAL A 330 25.86 7.11 -9.48
CA VAL A 330 26.14 7.84 -8.24
C VAL A 330 26.32 9.34 -8.50
#